data_45496a456067f6325616f9a2a8f99704
#
_entry.id   45496a456067f6325616f9a2a8f99704
#
_cell.length_a   1.000
_cell.length_b   1.000
_cell.length_c   1.000
_cell.angle_alpha   90.00
_cell.angle_beta   90.00
_cell.angle_gamma   90.00
#
_symmetry.space_group_name_H-M   'P 1'
#
loop_
_entity.id
_entity.type
_entity.pdbx_description
1 polymer ?
#
loop_
_entity_poly.entity_id
_entity_poly.type
_entity_poly.pdbx_seq_one_letter_code
_entity_poly.pdbx_strand_id
1 'polypeptide(L)'
;MKKILLYSTLFVSTLSLSLLACKKSGSGTDGANKAKLQVYLTDDPGDYEKVFIDVRDVQINVSGDSVNGWQSLQGVNAGVYDLLTLVNDNDTLLADADIPSGRLEQMRLILGPDNFVKLHGDPTMIKLETPSAEQSGLKLNIHADVVNGILYVITLDFDVAKSIVKTGNKKYKLKPVIRTVLAAVGGSIKGFVRPDSFQTVVHAILGPDTVSTFTGTNGGYMIKGLPAGNYKLYYMPSDSTFRDSFRLNIPVVVNTVTTVDTMFLHQ
;
A
#
# COMPACT_ATOMS: atom_id res chain seq x y z
N MET A 1 -87.60 5.70 25.46
CA MET A 1 -86.69 6.85 25.41
C MET A 1 -85.27 6.37 25.65
N LYS A 2 -84.49 6.10 24.67
CA LYS A 2 -82.99 6.09 24.68
C LYS A 2 -82.53 5.88 23.24
N LYS A 3 -81.98 6.94 22.65
CA LYS A 3 -81.39 6.94 21.32
C LYS A 3 -80.07 6.20 21.31
N ILE A 4 -79.94 5.22 20.45
CA ILE A 4 -78.67 4.52 20.21
C ILE A 4 -78.03 5.17 18.99
N LEU A 5 -76.86 5.80 19.18
CA LEU A 5 -76.04 6.40 18.17
C LEU A 5 -75.11 5.33 17.58
N LEU A 6 -75.24 5.08 16.29
CA LEU A 6 -74.36 4.13 15.58
C LEU A 6 -73.14 4.93 15.08
N TYR A 7 -71.95 4.62 15.57
CA TYR A 7 -70.68 5.09 15.03
C TYR A 7 -70.14 4.08 14.01
N SER A 8 -70.16 4.55 12.76
CA SER A 8 -69.50 3.86 11.67
C SER A 8 -68.01 4.16 11.72
N THR A 9 -67.16 3.19 12.05
CA THR A 9 -65.71 3.31 11.99
C THR A 9 -65.24 2.99 10.57
N LEU A 10 -64.84 4.02 9.84
CA LEU A 10 -64.18 3.91 8.56
C LEU A 10 -62.73 3.45 8.77
N PHE A 11 -62.41 2.21 8.40
CA PHE A 11 -61.08 1.64 8.46
C PHE A 11 -60.30 2.13 7.24
N VAL A 12 -59.48 3.18 7.39
CA VAL A 12 -58.55 3.63 6.36
C VAL A 12 -57.30 2.79 6.47
N SER A 13 -57.16 1.80 5.59
CA SER A 13 -55.91 1.01 5.41
C SER A 13 -54.88 1.87 4.70
N THR A 14 -53.93 2.45 5.43
CA THR A 14 -52.73 3.07 4.87
C THR A 14 -51.72 1.99 4.47
N LEU A 15 -51.72 1.67 3.17
CA LEU A 15 -50.66 0.86 2.55
C LEU A 15 -49.34 1.64 2.57
N SER A 16 -48.50 1.39 3.58
CA SER A 16 -47.16 1.93 3.65
C SER A 16 -46.27 1.23 2.62
N LEU A 17 -46.05 1.89 1.49
CA LEU A 17 -45.09 1.50 0.46
C LEU A 17 -43.67 1.73 1.03
N SER A 18 -43.10 0.71 1.66
CA SER A 18 -41.68 0.71 2.06
C SER A 18 -40.84 0.69 0.81
N LEU A 19 -40.31 1.85 0.40
CA LEU A 19 -39.21 1.99 -0.55
C LEU A 19 -37.99 1.33 0.06
N LEU A 20 -37.73 0.07 -0.27
CA LEU A 20 -36.40 -0.52 -0.10
C LEU A 20 -35.48 0.28 -1.03
N ALA A 21 -34.81 1.28 -0.46
CA ALA A 21 -33.64 1.86 -1.07
C ALA A 21 -32.57 0.76 -1.10
N CYS A 22 -32.47 0.05 -2.22
CA CYS A 22 -31.26 -0.69 -2.53
C CYS A 22 -30.09 0.29 -2.48
N LYS A 23 -29.34 0.27 -1.37
CA LYS A 23 -27.97 0.79 -1.37
C LYS A 23 -27.26 0.01 -2.46
N LYS A 24 -27.09 0.64 -3.62
CA LYS A 24 -26.18 0.18 -4.66
C LYS A 24 -24.80 0.15 -4.00
N SER A 25 -24.42 -1.02 -3.49
CA SER A 25 -23.04 -1.31 -3.11
C SER A 25 -22.24 -1.06 -4.38
N GLY A 26 -21.51 0.04 -4.41
CA GLY A 26 -20.56 0.33 -5.46
C GLY A 26 -19.52 -0.77 -5.43
N SER A 27 -19.80 -1.89 -6.11
CA SER A 27 -18.82 -2.92 -6.33
C SER A 27 -17.83 -2.44 -7.38
N GLY A 28 -16.62 -2.11 -6.92
CA GLY A 28 -15.45 -2.44 -7.71
C GLY A 28 -15.04 -1.51 -8.83
N THR A 29 -14.63 -0.29 -8.47
CA THR A 29 -13.55 0.37 -9.21
C THR A 29 -12.32 0.63 -8.30
N ASP A 30 -12.23 -0.05 -7.18
CA ASP A 30 -11.15 0.15 -6.20
C ASP A 30 -9.75 -0.23 -6.72
N GLY A 31 -9.63 -0.99 -7.81
CA GLY A 31 -8.34 -1.27 -8.43
C GLY A 31 -7.93 -0.31 -9.56
N ALA A 32 -8.84 0.53 -10.05
CA ALA A 32 -8.66 1.26 -11.30
C ALA A 32 -7.70 2.46 -11.20
N ASN A 33 -7.40 2.97 -9.99
CA ASN A 33 -6.57 4.16 -9.80
C ASN A 33 -5.56 4.02 -8.64
N LYS A 34 -5.03 2.82 -8.41
CA LYS A 34 -4.08 2.55 -7.31
C LYS A 34 -2.73 2.09 -7.85
N ALA A 35 -1.67 2.66 -7.32
CA ALA A 35 -0.32 2.14 -7.39
C ALA A 35 -0.03 1.26 -6.18
N LYS A 36 1.04 0.49 -6.21
CA LYS A 36 1.54 -0.24 -5.05
C LYS A 36 2.76 0.47 -4.49
N LEU A 37 2.82 0.62 -3.17
CA LEU A 37 3.95 1.22 -2.47
C LEU A 37 4.49 0.25 -1.43
N GLN A 38 5.78 -0.05 -1.52
CA GLN A 38 6.54 -0.74 -0.48
C GLN A 38 7.50 0.24 0.17
N VAL A 39 7.57 0.22 1.49
CA VAL A 39 8.47 1.07 2.28
C VAL A 39 9.41 0.19 3.06
N TYR A 40 10.70 0.35 2.83
CA TYR A 40 11.78 -0.36 3.52
C TYR A 40 12.55 0.58 4.43
N LEU A 41 13.09 0.03 5.50
CA LEU A 41 13.99 0.71 6.43
C LEU A 41 15.36 0.05 6.34
N THR A 42 16.40 0.86 6.19
CA THR A 42 17.81 0.49 6.26
C THR A 42 18.58 1.50 7.11
N ASP A 43 19.83 1.26 7.41
CA ASP A 43 20.68 2.11 8.24
C ASP A 43 22.04 2.38 7.60
N ASP A 44 22.51 3.63 7.74
CA ASP A 44 23.90 4.04 7.63
C ASP A 44 24.49 4.07 9.07
N PRO A 45 25.33 3.09 9.43
CA PRO A 45 25.61 2.78 10.83
C PRO A 45 26.44 3.85 11.53
N GLY A 46 26.19 4.00 12.83
CA GLY A 46 26.98 4.79 13.75
C GLY A 46 27.84 3.94 14.68
N ASP A 47 28.74 4.58 15.43
CA ASP A 47 29.63 3.92 16.41
C ASP A 47 28.88 3.65 17.74
N TYR A 48 27.95 2.70 17.69
CA TYR A 48 27.13 2.23 18.82
C TYR A 48 27.07 0.71 18.82
N GLU A 49 26.78 0.11 19.99
CA GLU A 49 26.57 -1.34 20.09
C GLU A 49 25.17 -1.74 19.60
N LYS A 50 24.13 -0.92 19.93
CA LYS A 50 22.76 -1.10 19.48
C LYS A 50 22.03 0.25 19.40
N VAL A 51 21.12 0.34 18.45
CA VAL A 51 20.21 1.49 18.33
C VAL A 51 18.81 0.97 18.00
N PHE A 52 17.89 1.14 18.95
CA PHE A 52 16.49 0.75 18.76
C PHE A 52 15.62 1.95 18.45
N ILE A 53 14.79 1.83 17.43
CA ILE A 53 13.71 2.78 17.14
C ILE A 53 12.36 2.08 17.16
N ASP A 54 11.38 2.75 17.74
CA ASP A 54 9.99 2.29 17.85
C ASP A 54 9.16 2.91 16.73
N VAL A 55 8.92 2.16 15.65
CA VAL A 55 8.08 2.60 14.53
C VAL A 55 6.63 2.26 14.83
N ARG A 56 5.74 3.27 14.77
CA ARG A 56 4.31 3.12 15.04
C ARG A 56 3.45 3.20 13.80
N ASP A 57 3.80 4.09 12.86
CA ASP A 57 2.99 4.29 11.66
C ASP A 57 3.84 4.88 10.53
N VAL A 58 3.39 4.65 9.31
CA VAL A 58 3.89 5.30 8.09
C VAL A 58 2.71 5.95 7.39
N GLN A 59 2.79 7.27 7.22
CA GLN A 59 1.74 8.05 6.59
C GLN A 59 2.24 8.69 5.30
N ILE A 60 1.33 8.87 4.36
CA ILE A 60 1.58 9.57 3.10
C ILE A 60 0.65 10.78 2.95
N ASN A 61 1.11 11.76 2.18
CA ASN A 61 0.30 12.90 1.75
C ASN A 61 0.32 12.99 0.23
N VAL A 62 -0.84 12.75 -0.37
CA VAL A 62 -1.06 12.81 -1.83
C VAL A 62 -1.93 13.99 -2.26
N SER A 63 -2.44 14.78 -1.31
CA SER A 63 -3.34 15.90 -1.58
C SER A 63 -2.63 17.25 -1.62
N GLY A 64 -1.40 17.33 -1.11
CA GLY A 64 -0.71 18.61 -0.86
C GLY A 64 -1.26 19.41 0.33
N ASP A 65 -2.37 19.00 0.95
CA ASP A 65 -2.86 19.59 2.21
C ASP A 65 -1.99 19.12 3.36
N SER A 66 -1.16 20.03 3.88
CA SER A 66 -0.19 19.72 4.95
C SER A 66 -0.82 19.46 6.32
N VAL A 67 -2.11 19.71 6.49
CA VAL A 67 -2.84 19.52 7.75
C VAL A 67 -3.71 18.28 7.69
N ASN A 68 -4.59 18.16 6.71
CA ASN A 68 -5.62 17.12 6.65
C ASN A 68 -5.35 16.05 5.59
N GLY A 69 -4.34 16.22 4.74
CA GLY A 69 -4.03 15.31 3.63
C GLY A 69 -3.29 14.04 4.02
N TRP A 70 -3.06 13.79 5.31
CA TRP A 70 -2.32 12.64 5.80
C TRP A 70 -3.20 11.40 5.94
N GLN A 71 -2.72 10.29 5.40
CA GLN A 71 -3.36 8.98 5.54
C GLN A 71 -2.32 7.92 5.91
N SER A 72 -2.65 7.07 6.88
CA SER A 72 -1.83 5.94 7.27
C SER A 72 -1.84 4.89 6.16
N LEU A 73 -0.68 4.31 5.87
CA LEU A 73 -0.60 3.14 4.99
C LEU A 73 -1.26 1.94 5.66
N GLN A 74 -1.91 1.11 4.87
CA GLN A 74 -2.41 -0.17 5.36
C GLN A 74 -1.25 -1.16 5.53
N GLY A 75 -1.35 -2.08 6.49
CA GLY A 75 -0.36 -3.14 6.66
C GLY A 75 1.02 -2.65 7.13
N VAL A 76 1.07 -1.56 7.93
CA VAL A 76 2.31 -1.12 8.55
C VAL A 76 2.77 -2.15 9.58
N ASN A 77 4.01 -2.61 9.45
CA ASN A 77 4.69 -3.48 10.40
C ASN A 77 5.24 -2.61 11.55
N ALA A 78 4.36 -2.23 12.49
CA ALA A 78 4.77 -1.47 13.66
C ALA A 78 5.62 -2.34 14.59
N GLY A 79 6.67 -1.75 15.20
CA GLY A 79 7.56 -2.49 16.11
C GLY A 79 8.82 -1.73 16.46
N VAL A 80 9.63 -2.35 17.31
CA VAL A 80 10.95 -1.84 17.70
C VAL A 80 12.02 -2.52 16.84
N TYR A 81 12.81 -1.74 16.13
CA TYR A 81 13.82 -2.19 15.18
C TYR A 81 15.23 -1.85 15.69
N ASP A 82 16.15 -2.81 15.68
CA ASP A 82 17.58 -2.56 15.90
C ASP A 82 18.20 -2.12 14.57
N LEU A 83 18.43 -0.83 14.40
CA LEU A 83 18.91 -0.23 13.16
C LEU A 83 20.25 -0.83 12.72
N LEU A 84 21.15 -1.12 13.67
CA LEU A 84 22.48 -1.63 13.35
C LEU A 84 22.48 -3.06 12.77
N THR A 85 21.32 -3.73 12.77
CA THR A 85 21.14 -5.00 12.04
C THR A 85 20.67 -4.79 10.59
N LEU A 86 20.30 -3.57 10.22
CA LEU A 86 19.75 -3.22 8.90
C LEU A 86 20.81 -2.55 8.01
N VAL A 87 21.97 -3.17 7.90
CA VAL A 87 23.15 -2.69 7.15
C VAL A 87 23.54 -3.68 6.05
N ASN A 88 24.33 -3.24 5.08
CA ASN A 88 24.88 -4.10 4.01
C ASN A 88 23.80 -4.85 3.23
N ASP A 89 22.87 -4.14 2.62
CA ASP A 89 21.71 -4.66 1.86
C ASP A 89 20.70 -5.47 2.71
N ASN A 90 20.84 -5.44 4.02
CA ASN A 90 19.84 -5.97 4.93
C ASN A 90 18.87 -4.83 5.28
N ASP A 91 17.66 -4.93 4.77
CA ASP A 91 16.57 -3.99 5.01
C ASP A 91 15.37 -4.70 5.64
N THR A 92 14.40 -3.93 6.12
CA THR A 92 13.16 -4.49 6.63
C THR A 92 11.96 -3.78 6.04
N LEU A 93 10.94 -4.55 5.66
CA LEU A 93 9.69 -4.04 5.12
C LEU A 93 8.86 -3.40 6.23
N LEU A 94 8.65 -2.08 6.17
CA LEU A 94 7.77 -1.35 7.08
C LEU A 94 6.32 -1.33 6.61
N ALA A 95 6.07 -1.26 5.30
CA ALA A 95 4.70 -1.25 4.76
C ALA A 95 4.64 -1.78 3.33
N ASP A 96 3.53 -2.43 3.00
CA ASP A 96 3.18 -2.87 1.64
C ASP A 96 1.71 -2.54 1.40
N ALA A 97 1.43 -1.44 0.69
CA ALA A 97 0.09 -0.88 0.59
C ALA A 97 -0.25 -0.44 -0.84
N ASP A 98 -1.55 -0.46 -1.14
CA ASP A 98 -2.09 0.23 -2.30
C ASP A 98 -2.30 1.70 -1.96
N ILE A 99 -1.79 2.59 -2.81
CA ILE A 99 -1.91 4.04 -2.68
C ILE A 99 -2.61 4.65 -3.90
N PRO A 100 -3.33 5.77 -3.76
CA PRO A 100 -3.89 6.45 -4.92
C PRO A 100 -2.80 6.93 -5.86
N SER A 101 -3.07 6.87 -7.17
CA SER A 101 -2.23 7.53 -8.17
C SER A 101 -2.36 9.05 -8.04
N GLY A 102 -1.33 9.77 -8.44
CA GLY A 102 -1.25 11.23 -8.36
C GLY A 102 0.08 11.69 -7.78
N ARG A 103 0.11 12.89 -7.25
CA ARG A 103 1.33 13.48 -6.68
C ARG A 103 1.54 13.02 -5.24
N LEU A 104 2.56 12.20 -4.98
CA LEU A 104 3.03 11.87 -3.63
C LEU A 104 3.98 12.98 -3.17
N GLU A 105 3.48 13.91 -2.35
CA GLU A 105 4.26 15.05 -1.90
C GLU A 105 5.19 14.72 -0.75
N GLN A 106 4.66 14.07 0.28
CA GLN A 106 5.38 13.82 1.52
C GLN A 106 5.02 12.47 2.12
N MET A 107 5.92 11.97 2.96
CA MET A 107 5.72 10.83 3.85
C MET A 107 5.97 11.28 5.30
N ARG A 108 5.38 10.59 6.26
CA ARG A 108 5.70 10.70 7.69
C ARG A 108 6.04 9.34 8.25
N LEU A 109 7.13 9.29 9.01
CA LEU A 109 7.44 8.17 9.89
C LEU A 109 7.06 8.59 11.32
N ILE A 110 6.12 7.89 11.92
CA ILE A 110 5.68 8.13 13.30
C ILE A 110 6.46 7.18 14.19
N LEU A 111 7.16 7.75 15.17
CA LEU A 111 7.88 6.99 16.18
C LEU A 111 7.09 6.93 17.49
N GLY A 112 7.23 5.84 18.21
CA GLY A 112 6.75 5.69 19.58
C GLY A 112 7.81 6.08 20.62
N PRO A 113 7.53 5.78 21.89
CA PRO A 113 8.40 6.19 23.01
C PRO A 113 9.59 5.27 23.27
N ASP A 114 9.65 4.09 22.66
CA ASP A 114 10.62 3.03 23.02
C ASP A 114 11.88 3.07 22.16
N ASN A 115 12.52 4.27 22.14
CA ASN A 115 13.76 4.50 21.41
C ASN A 115 14.96 4.47 22.37
N PHE A 116 15.98 3.66 22.05
CA PHE A 116 17.13 3.46 22.95
C PHE A 116 18.45 3.37 22.18
N VAL A 117 19.54 3.73 22.85
CA VAL A 117 20.91 3.50 22.39
C VAL A 117 21.70 2.72 23.44
N LYS A 118 22.56 1.79 22.99
CA LYS A 118 23.55 1.12 23.82
C LYS A 118 24.95 1.49 23.32
N LEU A 119 25.77 1.96 24.24
CA LEU A 119 27.17 2.32 23.94
C LEU A 119 28.08 1.09 24.07
N HIS A 120 29.14 1.05 23.30
CA HIS A 120 30.16 0.00 23.45
C HIS A 120 30.73 -0.05 24.88
N GLY A 121 30.71 -1.23 25.46
CA GLY A 121 31.26 -1.47 26.81
C GLY A 121 30.40 -0.94 27.97
N ASP A 122 29.23 -0.36 27.71
CA ASP A 122 28.26 0.04 28.73
C ASP A 122 27.04 -0.91 28.71
N PRO A 123 26.73 -1.63 29.78
CA PRO A 123 25.59 -2.54 29.81
C PRO A 123 24.24 -1.82 29.79
N THR A 124 24.22 -0.49 29.96
CA THR A 124 22.98 0.29 30.15
C THR A 124 22.34 0.64 28.80
N MET A 125 21.03 0.39 28.68
CA MET A 125 20.21 0.95 27.63
C MET A 125 19.83 2.38 27.98
N ILE A 126 20.24 3.35 27.17
CA ILE A 126 19.97 4.76 27.38
C ILE A 126 18.77 5.17 26.51
N LYS A 127 17.74 5.71 27.16
CA LYS A 127 16.55 6.20 26.43
C LYS A 127 16.91 7.41 25.58
N LEU A 128 16.41 7.40 24.33
CA LEU A 128 16.51 8.53 23.41
C LEU A 128 15.25 9.40 23.53
N GLU A 129 15.43 10.68 23.81
CA GLU A 129 14.32 11.64 23.81
C GLU A 129 13.97 12.03 22.36
N THR A 130 12.69 11.88 21.96
CA THR A 130 12.21 12.10 20.58
C THR A 130 10.96 12.97 20.49
N PRO A 131 10.90 14.15 21.14
CA PRO A 131 9.62 14.86 21.33
C PRO A 131 8.88 15.20 20.04
N SER A 132 9.59 15.58 18.96
CA SER A 132 8.95 15.96 17.69
C SER A 132 8.49 14.75 16.87
N ALA A 133 9.26 13.67 16.90
CA ALA A 133 8.96 12.46 16.13
C ALA A 133 7.77 11.67 16.71
N GLU A 134 7.59 11.74 18.03
CA GLU A 134 6.44 11.14 18.74
C GLU A 134 5.15 11.95 18.54
N GLN A 135 5.23 13.28 18.45
CA GLN A 135 4.03 14.14 18.38
C GLN A 135 3.52 14.34 16.94
N SER A 136 4.39 14.70 16.01
CA SER A 136 4.00 15.08 14.66
C SER A 136 4.55 14.17 13.56
N GLY A 137 5.39 13.19 13.94
CA GLY A 137 6.12 12.36 13.03
C GLY A 137 7.23 13.09 12.26
N LEU A 138 8.09 12.31 11.64
CA LEU A 138 9.18 12.79 10.80
C LEU A 138 8.67 13.00 9.40
N LYS A 139 8.65 14.25 8.95
CA LYS A 139 8.25 14.60 7.58
C LYS A 139 9.41 14.37 6.62
N LEU A 140 9.14 13.59 5.58
CA LEU A 140 10.07 13.25 4.50
C LEU A 140 9.47 13.77 3.19
N ASN A 141 10.22 14.59 2.46
CA ASN A 141 9.78 15.09 1.16
C ASN A 141 10.05 14.04 0.09
N ILE A 142 9.04 13.72 -0.69
CA ILE A 142 9.12 12.71 -1.77
C ILE A 142 9.01 13.39 -3.13
N HIS A 143 7.97 14.22 -3.36
CA HIS A 143 7.72 14.98 -4.60
C HIS A 143 7.75 14.13 -5.87
N ALA A 144 7.03 13.03 -5.88
CA ALA A 144 7.00 12.09 -7.00
C ALA A 144 5.60 11.93 -7.60
N ASP A 145 5.55 11.75 -8.92
CA ASP A 145 4.32 11.38 -9.62
C ASP A 145 4.15 9.85 -9.58
N VAL A 146 3.05 9.42 -8.96
CA VAL A 146 2.69 8.01 -8.80
C VAL A 146 1.71 7.62 -9.88
N VAL A 147 2.08 6.67 -10.72
CA VAL A 147 1.28 6.18 -11.83
C VAL A 147 0.52 4.95 -11.41
N ASN A 148 -0.77 4.90 -11.76
CA ASN A 148 -1.61 3.73 -11.52
C ASN A 148 -0.99 2.45 -12.08
N GLY A 149 -1.04 1.38 -11.29
CA GLY A 149 -0.59 0.06 -11.69
C GLY A 149 0.91 -0.17 -11.60
N ILE A 150 1.70 0.79 -11.13
CA ILE A 150 3.14 0.64 -10.93
C ILE A 150 3.44 0.32 -9.47
N LEU A 151 4.47 -0.50 -9.26
CA LEU A 151 5.06 -0.72 -7.95
C LEU A 151 6.17 0.31 -7.71
N TYR A 152 6.05 1.03 -6.62
CA TYR A 152 7.07 1.93 -6.10
C TYR A 152 7.69 1.35 -4.84
N VAL A 153 9.00 1.50 -4.71
CA VAL A 153 9.75 1.17 -3.50
C VAL A 153 10.37 2.44 -2.96
N ILE A 154 10.09 2.76 -1.70
CA ILE A 154 10.77 3.80 -0.95
C ILE A 154 11.67 3.12 0.08
N THR A 155 12.96 3.41 0.03
CA THR A 155 13.91 3.02 1.07
C THR A 155 14.17 4.23 1.97
N LEU A 156 13.91 4.07 3.25
CA LEU A 156 14.24 5.01 4.31
C LEU A 156 15.60 4.63 4.88
N ASP A 157 16.63 5.33 4.47
CA ASP A 157 18.01 5.13 4.90
C ASP A 157 18.28 6.02 6.12
N PHE A 158 18.32 5.42 7.30
CA PHE A 158 18.43 6.10 8.57
C PHE A 158 19.90 6.31 8.93
N ASP A 159 20.38 7.54 8.93
CA ASP A 159 21.77 7.87 9.31
C ASP A 159 21.89 7.94 10.84
N VAL A 160 22.22 6.82 11.46
CA VAL A 160 22.36 6.72 12.93
C VAL A 160 23.42 7.66 13.46
N ALA A 161 24.56 7.80 12.76
CA ALA A 161 25.67 8.64 13.21
C ALA A 161 25.27 10.11 13.35
N LYS A 162 24.45 10.62 12.45
CA LYS A 162 23.96 12.00 12.48
C LYS A 162 22.69 12.17 13.32
N SER A 163 21.94 11.09 13.53
CA SER A 163 20.64 11.14 14.19
C SER A 163 20.74 11.17 15.70
N ILE A 164 21.80 10.63 16.31
CA ILE A 164 21.96 10.56 17.76
C ILE A 164 22.83 11.71 18.26
N VAL A 165 22.23 12.61 19.02
CA VAL A 165 22.91 13.78 19.56
C VAL A 165 23.10 13.62 21.07
N LYS A 166 24.38 13.59 21.49
CA LYS A 166 24.71 13.63 22.92
C LYS A 166 24.42 15.02 23.49
N THR A 167 23.63 15.06 24.55
CA THR A 167 23.35 16.27 25.31
C THR A 167 24.09 16.23 26.66
N GLY A 168 24.05 17.30 27.46
CA GLY A 168 24.69 17.29 28.79
C GLY A 168 24.18 16.16 29.69
N ASN A 169 24.95 15.80 30.73
CA ASN A 169 24.59 14.81 31.75
C ASN A 169 24.30 13.38 31.24
N LYS A 170 25.08 12.90 30.27
CA LYS A 170 24.93 11.55 29.68
C LYS A 170 23.56 11.28 29.06
N LYS A 171 22.81 12.32 28.67
CA LYS A 171 21.56 12.20 27.96
C LYS A 171 21.79 12.21 26.44
N TYR A 172 20.92 11.52 25.71
CA TYR A 172 20.95 11.43 24.25
C TYR A 172 19.57 11.80 23.72
N LYS A 173 19.58 12.49 22.57
CA LYS A 173 18.36 12.82 21.81
C LYS A 173 18.43 12.19 20.44
N LEU A 174 17.31 11.71 19.98
CA LEU A 174 17.13 11.28 18.60
C LEU A 174 16.61 12.48 17.80
N LYS A 175 17.40 12.92 16.84
CA LYS A 175 17.04 13.89 15.80
C LYS A 175 17.19 13.22 14.46
N PRO A 176 16.20 12.44 14.02
CA PRO A 176 16.38 11.56 12.89
C PRO A 176 16.80 12.30 11.62
N VAL A 177 17.86 11.81 11.00
CA VAL A 177 18.34 12.19 9.68
C VAL A 177 18.09 10.98 8.78
N ILE A 178 17.16 11.12 7.85
CA ILE A 178 16.73 10.02 6.97
C ILE A 178 16.85 10.48 5.52
N ARG A 179 17.58 9.70 4.73
CA ARG A 179 17.60 9.83 3.29
C ARG A 179 16.50 8.96 2.70
N THR A 180 15.74 9.49 1.77
CA THR A 180 14.70 8.75 1.06
C THR A 180 15.15 8.46 -0.37
N VAL A 181 15.05 7.20 -0.78
CA VAL A 181 15.28 6.78 -2.16
C VAL A 181 14.00 6.18 -2.68
N LEU A 182 13.44 6.77 -3.73
CA LEU A 182 12.25 6.26 -4.42
C LEU A 182 12.66 5.66 -5.75
N ALA A 183 12.21 4.44 -6.00
CA ALA A 183 12.35 3.76 -7.28
C ALA A 183 11.00 3.23 -7.77
N ALA A 184 10.71 3.36 -9.06
CA ALA A 184 9.67 2.58 -9.71
C ALA A 184 10.26 1.18 -10.02
N VAL A 185 9.59 0.14 -9.54
CA VAL A 185 10.07 -1.23 -9.70
C VAL A 185 9.15 -1.97 -10.66
N GLY A 186 9.68 -2.35 -11.83
CA GLY A 186 8.93 -3.05 -12.85
C GLY A 186 7.91 -2.20 -13.58
N GLY A 187 7.25 -2.85 -14.53
CA GLY A 187 6.07 -2.34 -15.23
C GLY A 187 4.83 -3.15 -14.87
N SER A 188 3.76 -2.97 -15.64
CA SER A 188 2.52 -3.70 -15.43
C SER A 188 1.88 -4.08 -16.74
N ILE A 189 1.06 -5.14 -16.70
CA ILE A 189 0.21 -5.55 -17.83
C ILE A 189 -1.24 -5.47 -17.38
N LYS A 190 -2.10 -4.85 -18.17
CA LYS A 190 -3.55 -4.84 -17.95
C LYS A 190 -4.30 -5.25 -19.22
N GLY A 191 -5.51 -5.78 -19.03
CA GLY A 191 -6.39 -6.15 -20.15
C GLY A 191 -7.75 -6.62 -19.65
N PHE A 192 -8.51 -7.19 -20.57
CA PHE A 192 -9.82 -7.78 -20.30
C PHE A 192 -9.91 -9.17 -20.87
N VAL A 193 -10.74 -10.01 -20.25
CA VAL A 193 -11.11 -11.35 -20.72
C VAL A 193 -12.62 -11.39 -20.95
N ARG A 194 -13.05 -12.04 -22.02
CA ARG A 194 -14.47 -12.27 -22.34
C ARG A 194 -14.70 -13.76 -22.70
N PRO A 195 -15.82 -14.32 -22.27
CA PRO A 195 -16.86 -13.74 -21.45
C PRO A 195 -16.37 -13.49 -20.00
N ASP A 196 -17.04 -12.59 -19.27
CA ASP A 196 -16.74 -12.25 -17.87
C ASP A 196 -17.73 -12.90 -16.87
N SER A 197 -18.49 -13.87 -17.34
CA SER A 197 -19.45 -14.63 -16.52
C SER A 197 -18.80 -15.57 -15.51
N PHE A 198 -17.51 -15.83 -15.65
CA PHE A 198 -16.69 -16.65 -14.74
C PHE A 198 -15.30 -16.05 -14.58
N GLN A 199 -14.63 -16.45 -13.51
CA GLN A 199 -13.29 -15.98 -13.20
C GLN A 199 -12.26 -16.68 -14.09
N THR A 200 -11.26 -15.93 -14.57
CA THR A 200 -10.12 -16.47 -15.32
C THR A 200 -8.82 -16.14 -14.57
N VAL A 201 -7.95 -17.13 -14.42
CA VAL A 201 -6.57 -16.89 -13.97
C VAL A 201 -5.75 -16.39 -15.16
N VAL A 202 -5.00 -15.32 -14.96
CA VAL A 202 -4.07 -14.78 -15.96
C VAL A 202 -2.66 -14.89 -15.42
N HIS A 203 -1.82 -15.64 -16.13
CA HIS A 203 -0.41 -15.81 -15.83
C HIS A 203 0.44 -14.95 -16.77
N ALA A 204 1.35 -14.15 -16.22
CA ALA A 204 2.43 -13.50 -16.96
C ALA A 204 3.72 -14.30 -16.75
N ILE A 205 4.27 -14.84 -17.82
CA ILE A 205 5.39 -15.79 -17.82
C ILE A 205 6.58 -15.14 -18.52
N LEU A 206 7.73 -15.07 -17.81
CA LEU A 206 9.02 -14.61 -18.34
C LEU A 206 10.09 -15.64 -18.00
N GLY A 207 10.52 -16.44 -18.97
CA GLY A 207 11.45 -17.55 -18.72
C GLY A 207 10.88 -18.55 -17.70
N PRO A 208 11.58 -18.80 -16.55
CA PRO A 208 11.09 -19.70 -15.52
C PRO A 208 10.07 -19.04 -14.58
N ASP A 209 9.97 -17.70 -14.58
CA ASP A 209 9.19 -16.95 -13.62
C ASP A 209 7.74 -16.78 -14.08
N THR A 210 6.82 -16.90 -13.14
CA THR A 210 5.38 -16.74 -13.39
C THR A 210 4.76 -15.88 -12.29
N VAL A 211 4.08 -14.81 -12.70
CA VAL A 211 3.26 -13.98 -11.82
C VAL A 211 1.81 -14.07 -12.27
N SER A 212 0.88 -14.27 -11.33
CA SER A 212 -0.51 -14.55 -11.66
C SER A 212 -1.47 -13.58 -11.00
N THR A 213 -2.62 -13.38 -11.62
CA THR A 213 -3.76 -12.65 -11.07
C THR A 213 -5.07 -13.28 -11.51
N PHE A 214 -6.17 -12.88 -10.87
CA PHE A 214 -7.52 -13.25 -11.30
C PHE A 214 -8.19 -12.08 -12.01
N THR A 215 -9.10 -12.38 -12.94
CA THR A 215 -9.99 -11.37 -13.49
C THR A 215 -11.00 -10.92 -12.44
N GLY A 216 -11.32 -9.63 -12.43
CA GLY A 216 -12.44 -9.08 -11.67
C GLY A 216 -13.79 -9.44 -12.29
N THR A 217 -14.87 -9.03 -11.62
CA THR A 217 -16.27 -9.31 -12.05
C THR A 217 -16.64 -8.71 -13.42
N ASN A 218 -15.85 -7.74 -13.89
CA ASN A 218 -15.99 -7.15 -15.24
C ASN A 218 -15.01 -7.74 -16.25
N GLY A 219 -14.34 -8.84 -15.92
CA GLY A 219 -13.33 -9.49 -16.74
C GLY A 219 -11.99 -8.75 -16.84
N GLY A 220 -11.84 -7.60 -16.18
CA GLY A 220 -10.60 -6.83 -16.17
C GLY A 220 -9.54 -7.47 -15.28
N TYR A 221 -8.25 -7.36 -15.67
CA TYR A 221 -7.11 -7.79 -14.86
C TYR A 221 -5.97 -6.80 -14.93
N MET A 222 -5.10 -6.82 -13.91
CA MET A 222 -3.84 -6.09 -13.87
C MET A 222 -2.79 -6.86 -13.08
N ILE A 223 -1.64 -7.10 -13.69
CA ILE A 223 -0.46 -7.72 -13.05
C ILE A 223 0.59 -6.63 -12.90
N LYS A 224 1.01 -6.36 -11.66
CA LYS A 224 1.91 -5.25 -11.30
C LYS A 224 3.30 -5.78 -10.93
N GLY A 225 4.31 -4.90 -10.96
CA GLY A 225 5.65 -5.20 -10.47
C GLY A 225 6.44 -6.18 -11.32
N LEU A 226 6.15 -6.23 -12.61
CA LEU A 226 6.81 -7.14 -13.54
C LEU A 226 8.18 -6.57 -13.96
N PRO A 227 9.28 -7.33 -13.90
CA PRO A 227 10.55 -6.98 -14.55
C PRO A 227 10.38 -6.63 -16.03
N ALA A 228 11.27 -5.78 -16.56
CA ALA A 228 11.26 -5.50 -18.00
C ALA A 228 11.52 -6.78 -18.81
N GLY A 229 10.77 -6.97 -19.88
CA GLY A 229 10.93 -8.15 -20.73
C GLY A 229 9.74 -8.39 -21.66
N ASN A 230 9.81 -9.46 -22.45
CA ASN A 230 8.73 -9.89 -23.31
C ASN A 230 8.02 -11.10 -22.70
N TYR A 231 6.80 -10.90 -22.28
CA TYR A 231 6.00 -11.89 -21.58
C TYR A 231 5.13 -12.72 -22.50
N LYS A 232 4.88 -13.96 -22.08
CA LYS A 232 3.74 -14.78 -22.52
C LYS A 232 2.63 -14.57 -21.49
N LEU A 233 1.43 -14.21 -21.94
CA LEU A 233 0.23 -14.27 -21.11
C LEU A 233 -0.48 -15.59 -21.37
N TYR A 234 -0.88 -16.27 -20.31
CA TYR A 234 -1.64 -17.51 -20.36
C TYR A 234 -2.91 -17.37 -19.54
N TYR A 235 -4.04 -17.69 -20.15
CA TYR A 235 -5.37 -17.48 -19.60
C TYR A 235 -6.03 -18.83 -19.33
N MET A 236 -6.35 -19.09 -18.07
CA MET A 236 -7.00 -20.32 -17.61
C MET A 236 -8.40 -20.00 -17.09
N PRO A 237 -9.45 -20.25 -17.87
CA PRO A 237 -10.83 -20.08 -17.42
C PRO A 237 -11.18 -21.08 -16.31
N SER A 238 -11.99 -20.66 -15.32
CA SER A 238 -12.53 -21.57 -14.32
C SER A 238 -13.69 -22.44 -14.86
N ASP A 239 -14.29 -22.05 -15.97
CA ASP A 239 -15.28 -22.84 -16.68
C ASP A 239 -14.60 -23.77 -17.71
N SER A 240 -14.64 -25.07 -17.45
CA SER A 240 -14.00 -26.10 -18.26
C SER A 240 -14.59 -26.27 -19.68
N THR A 241 -15.70 -25.61 -20.00
CA THR A 241 -16.24 -25.58 -21.38
C THR A 241 -15.45 -24.66 -22.28
N PHE A 242 -14.64 -23.76 -21.70
CA PHE A 242 -13.75 -22.86 -22.43
C PHE A 242 -12.31 -23.39 -22.41
N ARG A 243 -11.59 -23.19 -23.52
CA ARG A 243 -10.20 -23.60 -23.64
C ARG A 243 -9.25 -22.56 -23.11
N ASP A 244 -8.13 -23.03 -22.59
CA ASP A 244 -6.99 -22.17 -22.25
C ASP A 244 -6.51 -21.41 -23.49
N SER A 245 -6.11 -20.18 -23.29
CA SER A 245 -5.66 -19.30 -24.36
C SER A 245 -4.37 -18.61 -23.99
N PHE A 246 -3.63 -18.10 -24.97
CA PHE A 246 -2.39 -17.38 -24.68
C PHE A 246 -2.13 -16.24 -25.67
N ARG A 247 -1.28 -15.30 -25.26
CA ARG A 247 -0.66 -14.28 -26.09
C ARG A 247 0.84 -14.26 -25.89
N LEU A 248 1.58 -14.02 -26.94
CA LEU A 248 3.04 -13.94 -26.92
C LEU A 248 3.51 -12.50 -27.14
N ASN A 249 4.78 -12.27 -26.80
CA ASN A 249 5.50 -11.03 -27.09
C ASN A 249 4.81 -9.78 -26.49
N ILE A 250 4.37 -9.87 -25.25
CA ILE A 250 3.80 -8.74 -24.53
C ILE A 250 4.95 -7.98 -23.86
N PRO A 251 5.33 -6.78 -24.37
CA PRO A 251 6.46 -6.04 -23.82
C PRO A 251 6.09 -5.40 -22.50
N VAL A 252 6.98 -5.53 -21.53
CA VAL A 252 6.93 -4.79 -20.25
C VAL A 252 8.15 -3.89 -20.16
N VAL A 253 7.92 -2.61 -19.91
CA VAL A 253 8.96 -1.61 -19.67
C VAL A 253 8.76 -1.07 -18.26
N VAL A 254 9.86 -0.86 -17.54
CA VAL A 254 9.81 -0.29 -16.17
C VAL A 254 9.05 1.04 -16.16
N ASN A 255 8.26 1.26 -15.12
CA ASN A 255 7.43 2.45 -14.94
C ASN A 255 6.37 2.70 -16.03
N THR A 256 5.97 1.65 -16.73
CA THR A 256 4.90 1.73 -17.74
C THR A 256 3.81 0.67 -17.53
N VAL A 257 2.63 0.94 -18.07
CA VAL A 257 1.51 -0.01 -18.07
C VAL A 257 1.23 -0.43 -19.51
N THR A 258 1.58 -1.68 -19.85
CA THR A 258 1.24 -2.29 -21.12
C THR A 258 -0.24 -2.67 -21.12
N THR A 259 -1.02 -2.08 -22.02
CA THR A 259 -2.43 -2.46 -22.24
C THR A 259 -2.50 -3.51 -23.33
N VAL A 260 -3.14 -4.64 -23.03
CA VAL A 260 -3.35 -5.75 -23.96
C VAL A 260 -4.81 -5.74 -24.43
N ASP A 261 -5.01 -6.00 -25.71
CA ASP A 261 -6.36 -6.14 -26.26
C ASP A 261 -7.16 -7.22 -25.55
N THR A 262 -8.47 -7.06 -25.54
CA THR A 262 -9.38 -8.05 -24.92
C THR A 262 -9.11 -9.47 -25.44
N MET A 263 -8.96 -10.41 -24.50
CA MET A 263 -8.90 -11.83 -24.82
C MET A 263 -10.33 -12.38 -24.90
N PHE A 264 -10.68 -12.92 -26.05
CA PHE A 264 -11.94 -13.66 -26.24
C PHE A 264 -11.64 -15.14 -26.11
N LEU A 265 -12.20 -15.78 -25.08
CA LEU A 265 -12.06 -17.22 -24.88
C LEU A 265 -13.03 -17.98 -25.80
N HIS A 266 -12.62 -19.16 -26.22
CA HIS A 266 -13.37 -20.04 -27.12
C HIS A 266 -13.67 -21.36 -26.42
N GLN A 267 -14.81 -21.97 -26.77
CA GLN A 267 -15.18 -23.32 -26.36
C GLN A 267 -14.44 -24.40 -27.16
#